data_d0482316a3befc1f05091422586abdd5
#
_entry.id   d0482316a3befc1f05091422586abdd5
#
_cell.length_a   1.000
_cell.length_b   1.000
_cell.length_c   1.000
_cell.angle_alpha   90.00
_cell.angle_beta   90.00
_cell.angle_gamma   90.00
#
_symmetry.space_group_name_H-M   'P 1'
#
loop_
_entity.id
_entity.type
_entity.pdbx_description
1 polymer ?
#
loop_
_entity_poly.entity_id
_entity_poly.type
_entity_poly.pdbx_seq_one_letter_code
_entity_poly.pdbx_strand_id
1 'polypeptide(L)'
;MKEGKFKKEVSGRELVAEIRNLAEQANGSCLLRYGDTMVLATCVMSKENRENQDFFPLMVEYEERYYAAGKIKGSRFIKREGRPSDEAILNARLIDRPIRPRFPTGLAREVQIVVTVLSWDSQNDPDILGVMATSIALSISDIPWAGPLAAVRVCKKDGQLILNPTYEQREKSEIDIVFTGIQSDNGILINMIEGEFQEVEESLVIEAEAFAEAHLKELINFQKEIAKQVGKEKIIIQPSLEDPETEREIKNFLGKSLENAIYRKDKSERMEAVD
;
A
#
# COMPACT_ATOMS: atom_id res chain seq x y z
N MET A 1 -6.66 -21.47 7.02
CA MET A 1 -5.45 -20.61 7.16
C MET A 1 -4.79 -20.97 8.49
N LYS A 2 -3.45 -21.01 8.56
CA LYS A 2 -2.79 -21.16 9.88
C LYS A 2 -2.99 -19.87 10.66
N GLU A 3 -3.33 -19.99 11.94
CA GLU A 3 -3.53 -18.82 12.80
C GLU A 3 -2.22 -18.43 13.49
N GLY A 4 -2.07 -17.16 13.82
CA GLY A 4 -0.91 -16.65 14.52
C GLY A 4 -1.11 -15.23 15.04
N LYS A 5 -0.39 -14.91 16.12
CA LYS A 5 -0.31 -13.57 16.67
C LYS A 5 1.14 -13.15 16.75
N PHE A 6 1.47 -12.08 16.08
CA PHE A 6 2.82 -11.57 15.92
C PHE A 6 2.89 -10.16 16.50
N LYS A 7 4.00 -9.87 17.19
CA LYS A 7 4.19 -8.59 17.89
C LYS A 7 5.53 -7.99 17.54
N LYS A 8 5.57 -6.68 17.39
CA LYS A 8 6.78 -5.89 17.22
C LYS A 8 6.58 -4.53 17.89
N GLU A 9 7.59 -4.05 18.56
CA GLU A 9 7.60 -2.68 19.05
C GLU A 9 8.05 -1.73 17.93
N VAL A 10 7.30 -0.65 17.73
CA VAL A 10 7.58 0.41 16.77
C VAL A 10 7.36 1.75 17.45
N SER A 11 8.38 2.59 17.52
CA SER A 11 8.28 3.93 18.15
C SER A 11 7.66 3.92 19.56
N GLY A 12 8.06 2.94 20.40
CA GLY A 12 7.54 2.81 21.77
C GLY A 12 6.11 2.31 21.91
N ARG A 13 5.49 1.85 20.80
CA ARG A 13 4.14 1.29 20.79
C ARG A 13 4.14 -0.11 20.19
N GLU A 14 3.24 -0.96 20.67
CA GLU A 14 3.12 -2.34 20.20
C GLU A 14 2.33 -2.39 18.90
N LEU A 15 2.96 -2.92 17.84
CA LEU A 15 2.31 -3.33 16.59
C LEU A 15 1.98 -4.82 16.70
N VAL A 16 0.70 -5.17 16.54
CA VAL A 16 0.21 -6.55 16.66
C VAL A 16 -0.50 -6.96 15.39
N ALA A 17 0.03 -7.97 14.71
CA ALA A 17 -0.65 -8.61 13.58
C ALA A 17 -1.28 -9.93 14.05
N GLU A 18 -2.61 -10.03 13.91
CA GLU A 18 -3.36 -11.24 14.21
C GLU A 18 -3.90 -11.84 12.92
N ILE A 19 -3.44 -13.05 12.62
CA ILE A 19 -3.93 -13.84 11.50
C ILE A 19 -4.91 -14.85 12.09
N ARG A 20 -6.19 -14.63 11.83
CA ARG A 20 -7.31 -15.44 12.33
C ARG A 20 -8.29 -15.72 11.20
N ASN A 21 -9.17 -16.65 11.44
CA ASN A 21 -10.26 -16.99 10.54
C ASN A 21 -11.43 -15.98 10.61
N LEU A 22 -11.13 -14.68 10.37
CA LEU A 22 -12.12 -13.59 10.44
C LEU A 22 -12.85 -13.36 9.11
N ALA A 23 -12.29 -13.82 8.02
CA ALA A 23 -12.83 -13.66 6.67
C ALA A 23 -12.57 -14.95 5.86
N GLU A 24 -13.39 -15.97 6.09
CA GLU A 24 -13.17 -17.33 5.55
C GLU A 24 -13.19 -17.40 4.03
N GLN A 25 -13.93 -16.50 3.38
CA GLN A 25 -14.05 -16.44 1.92
C GLN A 25 -12.93 -15.64 1.25
N ALA A 26 -12.13 -14.90 2.04
CA ALA A 26 -11.00 -14.13 1.50
C ALA A 26 -9.78 -15.04 1.25
N ASN A 27 -8.99 -14.70 0.24
CA ASN A 27 -7.71 -15.37 -0.02
C ASN A 27 -6.72 -15.13 1.13
N GLY A 28 -6.74 -13.92 1.71
CA GLY A 28 -5.97 -13.53 2.87
C GLY A 28 -6.66 -12.46 3.71
N SER A 29 -6.38 -12.43 5.00
CA SER A 29 -6.87 -11.39 5.92
C SER A 29 -5.87 -11.14 7.03
N CYS A 30 -5.79 -9.89 7.49
CA CYS A 30 -4.95 -9.49 8.61
C CYS A 30 -5.68 -8.48 9.48
N LEU A 31 -5.76 -8.76 10.77
CA LEU A 31 -6.16 -7.79 11.79
C LEU A 31 -4.89 -7.17 12.34
N LEU A 32 -4.68 -5.88 12.09
CA LEU A 32 -3.48 -5.17 12.53
C LEU A 32 -3.88 -4.10 13.55
N ARG A 33 -3.16 -4.07 14.67
CA ARG A 33 -3.35 -3.10 15.75
C ARG A 33 -2.06 -2.36 16.05
N TYR A 34 -2.15 -1.05 16.25
CA TYR A 34 -1.06 -0.19 16.70
C TYR A 34 -1.60 0.79 17.75
N GLY A 35 -1.11 0.69 19.00
CA GLY A 35 -1.80 1.28 20.13
C GLY A 35 -3.19 0.65 20.26
N ASP A 36 -4.25 1.45 20.33
CA ASP A 36 -5.64 1.00 20.32
C ASP A 36 -6.36 1.24 18.97
N THR A 37 -5.65 1.78 17.97
CA THR A 37 -6.14 1.82 16.60
C THR A 37 -6.00 0.45 15.95
N MET A 38 -7.09 -0.03 15.30
CA MET A 38 -7.18 -1.37 14.74
C MET A 38 -7.84 -1.35 13.36
N VAL A 39 -7.24 -2.05 12.41
CA VAL A 39 -7.78 -2.23 11.05
C VAL A 39 -7.84 -3.70 10.67
N LEU A 40 -8.85 -4.06 9.90
CA LEU A 40 -8.96 -5.38 9.25
C LEU A 40 -8.76 -5.18 7.74
N ALA A 41 -7.73 -5.79 7.18
CA ALA A 41 -7.54 -5.86 5.73
C ALA A 41 -7.91 -7.26 5.24
N THR A 42 -8.65 -7.31 4.13
CA THR A 42 -8.99 -8.55 3.42
C THR A 42 -8.59 -8.41 1.95
N CYS A 43 -8.15 -9.50 1.33
CA CYS A 43 -7.86 -9.54 -0.10
C CYS A 43 -8.53 -10.75 -0.73
N VAL A 44 -9.17 -10.52 -1.87
CA VAL A 44 -9.90 -11.53 -2.67
C VAL A 44 -9.46 -11.42 -4.12
N MET A 45 -9.25 -12.54 -4.78
CA MET A 45 -8.98 -12.61 -6.22
C MET A 45 -10.01 -13.49 -6.90
N SER A 46 -10.53 -13.06 -8.06
CA SER A 46 -11.45 -13.85 -8.86
C SER A 46 -10.81 -15.15 -9.34
N LYS A 47 -11.62 -16.20 -9.52
CA LYS A 47 -11.14 -17.50 -10.05
C LYS A 47 -10.87 -17.46 -11.54
N GLU A 48 -11.58 -16.63 -12.27
CA GLU A 48 -11.56 -16.52 -13.72
C GLU A 48 -10.94 -15.19 -14.15
N ASN A 49 -10.33 -15.19 -15.32
CA ASN A 49 -9.87 -13.97 -15.96
C ASN A 49 -11.07 -13.18 -16.48
N ARG A 50 -11.03 -11.85 -16.41
CA ARG A 50 -11.96 -10.99 -17.14
C ARG A 50 -11.57 -10.96 -18.61
N GLU A 51 -12.53 -11.25 -19.47
CA GLU A 51 -12.35 -11.14 -20.92
C GLU A 51 -12.29 -9.68 -21.38
N ASN A 52 -11.51 -9.40 -22.42
CA ASN A 52 -11.40 -8.10 -23.08
C ASN A 52 -10.99 -6.94 -22.16
N GLN A 53 -10.08 -7.18 -21.23
CA GLN A 53 -9.56 -6.16 -20.34
C GLN A 53 -8.07 -5.93 -20.61
N ASP A 54 -7.73 -4.70 -20.96
CA ASP A 54 -6.37 -4.21 -21.26
C ASP A 54 -5.67 -3.59 -20.04
N PHE A 55 -6.34 -3.57 -18.88
CA PHE A 55 -5.80 -3.07 -17.63
C PHE A 55 -5.99 -4.05 -16.47
N PHE A 56 -5.16 -3.94 -15.46
CA PHE A 56 -5.27 -4.73 -14.23
C PHE A 56 -6.46 -4.27 -13.36
N PRO A 57 -7.49 -5.12 -13.16
CA PRO A 57 -8.68 -4.76 -12.40
C PRO A 57 -8.45 -4.90 -10.89
N LEU A 58 -7.73 -3.96 -10.29
CA LEU A 58 -7.55 -3.84 -8.86
C LEU A 58 -8.53 -2.82 -8.30
N MET A 59 -9.28 -3.21 -7.28
CA MET A 59 -10.16 -2.35 -6.50
C MET A 59 -9.69 -2.33 -5.04
N VAL A 60 -9.48 -1.14 -4.50
CA VAL A 60 -9.13 -0.93 -3.10
C VAL A 60 -10.19 -0.04 -2.47
N GLU A 61 -10.78 -0.53 -1.39
CA GLU A 61 -11.77 0.17 -0.59
C GLU A 61 -11.25 0.38 0.82
N TYR A 62 -11.45 1.59 1.34
CA TYR A 62 -11.14 1.96 2.71
C TYR A 62 -12.41 2.40 3.40
N GLU A 63 -12.76 1.71 4.46
CA GLU A 63 -14.03 1.86 5.15
C GLU A 63 -13.83 2.45 6.54
N GLU A 64 -14.21 3.71 6.70
CA GLU A 64 -14.34 4.36 7.99
C GLU A 64 -15.66 3.96 8.63
N ARG A 65 -15.62 3.49 9.86
CA ARG A 65 -16.80 3.09 10.61
C ARG A 65 -17.03 4.03 11.79
N TYR A 66 -18.23 4.59 11.91
CA TYR A 66 -18.58 5.48 13.03
C TYR A 66 -18.31 4.84 14.39
N TYR A 67 -18.58 3.56 14.53
CA TYR A 67 -18.33 2.83 15.78
C TYR A 67 -16.84 2.75 16.15
N ALA A 68 -15.93 2.83 15.17
CA ALA A 68 -14.49 2.84 15.42
C ALA A 68 -14.06 4.05 16.26
N ALA A 69 -14.76 5.17 16.11
CA ALA A 69 -14.57 6.38 16.91
C ALA A 69 -15.57 6.48 18.09
N GLY A 70 -16.23 5.38 18.47
CA GLY A 70 -17.24 5.35 19.53
C GLY A 70 -18.50 6.17 19.21
N LYS A 71 -18.79 6.42 17.93
CA LYS A 71 -19.92 7.24 17.49
C LYS A 71 -20.99 6.40 16.81
N ILE A 72 -22.23 6.88 16.91
CA ILE A 72 -23.38 6.29 16.22
C ILE A 72 -23.89 7.32 15.22
N LYS A 73 -24.17 6.89 13.98
CA LYS A 73 -24.73 7.77 12.93
C LYS A 73 -26.07 8.35 13.38
N GLY A 74 -26.16 9.68 13.37
CA GLY A 74 -27.13 10.45 14.17
C GLY A 74 -28.60 10.38 13.80
N SER A 75 -29.02 9.83 12.66
CA SER A 75 -30.44 9.79 12.31
C SER A 75 -31.00 8.36 12.43
N ARG A 76 -32.13 8.21 13.16
CA ARG A 76 -32.87 6.95 13.24
C ARG A 76 -33.38 6.43 11.88
N PHE A 77 -33.46 7.30 10.88
CA PHE A 77 -33.91 7.00 9.52
C PHE A 77 -32.77 6.58 8.60
N ILE A 78 -31.53 7.01 8.88
CA ILE A 78 -30.34 6.70 8.11
C ILE A 78 -29.50 5.72 8.95
N LYS A 79 -29.82 4.44 8.83
CA LYS A 79 -29.13 3.36 9.59
C LYS A 79 -27.96 2.76 8.83
N ARG A 80 -27.74 3.13 7.56
CA ARG A 80 -26.64 2.63 6.73
C ARG A 80 -25.59 3.71 6.59
N GLU A 81 -24.34 3.29 6.51
CA GLU A 81 -23.24 4.15 6.11
C GLU A 81 -23.48 4.60 4.67
N GLY A 82 -23.19 5.86 4.37
CA GLY A 82 -23.40 6.44 3.06
C GLY A 82 -22.23 6.14 2.11
N ARG A 83 -22.02 7.05 1.17
CA ARG A 83 -20.82 7.02 0.32
C ARG A 83 -19.57 7.22 1.18
N PRO A 84 -18.41 6.65 0.76
CA PRO A 84 -17.13 6.95 1.38
C PRO A 84 -16.89 8.46 1.46
N SER A 85 -16.22 8.92 2.51
CA SER A 85 -15.73 10.29 2.61
C SER A 85 -14.62 10.53 1.57
N ASP A 86 -14.32 11.79 1.27
CA ASP A 86 -13.19 12.13 0.40
C ASP A 86 -11.87 11.62 1.00
N GLU A 87 -11.71 11.68 2.31
CA GLU A 87 -10.56 11.13 3.03
C GLU A 87 -10.47 9.61 2.88
N ALA A 88 -11.58 8.89 3.00
CA ALA A 88 -11.59 7.43 2.77
C ALA A 88 -11.18 7.08 1.34
N ILE A 89 -11.59 7.87 0.34
CA ILE A 89 -11.18 7.69 -1.05
C ILE A 89 -9.67 7.95 -1.21
N LEU A 90 -9.14 9.00 -0.59
CA LEU A 90 -7.71 9.31 -0.63
C LEU A 90 -6.88 8.23 0.07
N ASN A 91 -7.34 7.72 1.22
CA ASN A 91 -6.69 6.62 1.93
C ASN A 91 -6.72 5.31 1.12
N ALA A 92 -7.81 5.02 0.41
CA ALA A 92 -7.86 3.90 -0.52
C ALA A 92 -6.80 4.04 -1.63
N ARG A 93 -6.60 5.26 -2.16
CA ARG A 93 -5.55 5.55 -3.16
C ARG A 93 -4.14 5.49 -2.58
N LEU A 94 -3.95 5.91 -1.32
CA LEU A 94 -2.68 5.78 -0.61
C LEU A 94 -2.27 4.31 -0.51
N ILE A 95 -3.23 3.40 -0.30
CA ILE A 95 -3.00 1.96 -0.27
C ILE A 95 -2.77 1.41 -1.68
N ASP A 96 -3.60 1.77 -2.66
CA ASP A 96 -3.55 1.26 -4.03
C ASP A 96 -2.21 1.56 -4.71
N ARG A 97 -1.73 2.80 -4.60
CA ARG A 97 -0.55 3.29 -5.31
C ARG A 97 0.72 2.45 -5.09
N PRO A 98 1.13 2.11 -3.87
CA PRO A 98 2.34 1.31 -3.66
C PRO A 98 2.17 -0.18 -3.93
N ILE A 99 0.96 -0.74 -3.84
CA ILE A 99 0.72 -2.18 -4.01
C ILE A 99 0.50 -2.58 -5.47
N ARG A 100 -0.14 -1.72 -6.28
CA ARG A 100 -0.51 -1.98 -7.68
C ARG A 100 0.68 -2.41 -8.55
N PRO A 101 1.83 -1.73 -8.55
CA PRO A 101 2.96 -2.10 -9.39
C PRO A 101 3.65 -3.40 -8.97
N ARG A 102 3.21 -4.02 -7.88
CA ARG A 102 3.77 -5.27 -7.36
C ARG A 102 3.00 -6.51 -7.80
N PHE A 103 1.91 -6.35 -8.53
CA PHE A 103 1.23 -7.46 -9.18
C PHE A 103 1.91 -7.79 -10.53
N PRO A 104 1.84 -9.05 -10.98
CA PRO A 104 2.40 -9.44 -12.27
C PRO A 104 1.77 -8.66 -13.42
N THR A 105 2.59 -8.30 -14.40
CA THR A 105 2.10 -7.73 -15.67
C THR A 105 1.16 -8.72 -16.35
N GLY A 106 0.05 -8.23 -16.90
CA GLY A 106 -0.93 -9.07 -17.59
C GLY A 106 -1.87 -9.87 -16.68
N LEU A 107 -1.90 -9.60 -15.38
CA LEU A 107 -2.90 -10.18 -14.48
C LEU A 107 -4.30 -9.68 -14.86
N ALA A 108 -5.09 -10.57 -15.47
CA ALA A 108 -6.47 -10.28 -15.91
C ALA A 108 -7.54 -10.68 -14.88
N ARG A 109 -7.15 -11.21 -13.72
CA ARG A 109 -8.07 -11.54 -12.63
C ARG A 109 -8.34 -10.31 -11.79
N GLU A 110 -9.62 -10.11 -11.45
CA GLU A 110 -10.02 -9.04 -10.54
C GLU A 110 -9.48 -9.31 -9.13
N VAL A 111 -8.86 -8.29 -8.54
CA VAL A 111 -8.43 -8.31 -7.14
C VAL A 111 -9.15 -7.20 -6.39
N GLN A 112 -9.81 -7.58 -5.29
CA GLN A 112 -10.44 -6.64 -4.38
C GLN A 112 -9.72 -6.67 -3.03
N ILE A 113 -9.44 -5.49 -2.52
CA ILE A 113 -8.88 -5.26 -1.19
C ILE A 113 -9.85 -4.37 -0.43
N VAL A 114 -10.25 -4.80 0.76
CA VAL A 114 -11.08 -4.00 1.65
C VAL A 114 -10.35 -3.82 2.97
N VAL A 115 -10.17 -2.57 3.37
CA VAL A 115 -9.60 -2.18 4.66
C VAL A 115 -10.69 -1.53 5.49
N THR A 116 -11.04 -2.13 6.62
CA THR A 116 -12.06 -1.62 7.53
C THR A 116 -11.41 -1.16 8.82
N VAL A 117 -11.63 0.09 9.21
CA VAL A 117 -11.21 0.64 10.50
C VAL A 117 -12.19 0.18 11.57
N LEU A 118 -11.71 -0.65 12.50
CA LEU A 118 -12.54 -1.25 13.55
C LEU A 118 -12.46 -0.50 14.89
N SER A 119 -11.32 0.16 15.15
CA SER A 119 -11.11 0.97 16.34
C SER A 119 -10.14 2.11 16.02
N TRP A 120 -10.35 3.27 16.61
CA TRP A 120 -9.49 4.45 16.45
C TRP A 120 -9.30 5.13 17.80
N ASP A 121 -8.05 5.27 18.22
CA ASP A 121 -7.65 5.82 19.52
C ASP A 121 -7.47 7.35 19.52
N SER A 122 -7.77 8.01 18.42
CA SER A 122 -7.57 9.47 18.22
C SER A 122 -6.10 9.92 18.31
N GLN A 123 -5.16 8.99 18.25
CA GLN A 123 -3.72 9.29 18.28
C GLN A 123 -2.99 8.72 17.07
N ASN A 124 -3.28 7.45 16.74
CA ASN A 124 -2.59 6.73 15.68
C ASN A 124 -3.41 6.74 14.40
N ASP A 125 -2.73 7.09 13.30
CA ASP A 125 -3.36 7.15 11.99
C ASP A 125 -3.66 5.75 11.44
N PRO A 126 -4.91 5.44 11.11
CA PRO A 126 -5.27 4.12 10.60
C PRO A 126 -4.89 3.91 9.13
N ASP A 127 -4.52 4.95 8.37
CA ASP A 127 -4.15 4.88 6.96
C ASP A 127 -2.86 4.06 6.75
N ILE A 128 -1.81 4.36 7.53
CA ILE A 128 -0.53 3.63 7.51
C ILE A 128 -0.74 2.17 7.93
N LEU A 129 -1.61 1.93 8.93
CA LEU A 129 -1.98 0.58 9.30
C LEU A 129 -2.69 -0.13 8.17
N GLY A 130 -3.53 0.58 7.41
CA GLY A 130 -4.22 0.05 6.23
C GLY A 130 -3.25 -0.46 5.16
N VAL A 131 -2.19 0.30 4.85
CA VAL A 131 -1.13 -0.13 3.94
C VAL A 131 -0.43 -1.38 4.46
N MET A 132 -0.03 -1.37 5.73
CA MET A 132 0.68 -2.48 6.37
C MET A 132 -0.18 -3.75 6.47
N ALA A 133 -1.44 -3.62 6.88
CA ALA A 133 -2.37 -4.74 6.99
C ALA A 133 -2.67 -5.37 5.62
N THR A 134 -2.82 -4.54 4.58
CA THR A 134 -2.97 -4.98 3.20
C THR A 134 -1.74 -5.74 2.71
N SER A 135 -0.55 -5.21 2.97
CA SER A 135 0.71 -5.88 2.62
C SER A 135 0.83 -7.25 3.29
N ILE A 136 0.47 -7.37 4.57
CA ILE A 136 0.47 -8.65 5.29
C ILE A 136 -0.58 -9.59 4.69
N ALA A 137 -1.83 -9.12 4.48
CA ALA A 137 -2.92 -9.94 3.92
C ALA A 137 -2.56 -10.51 2.53
N LEU A 138 -2.01 -9.67 1.65
CA LEU A 138 -1.51 -10.09 0.35
C LEU A 138 -0.33 -11.06 0.47
N SER A 139 0.63 -10.80 1.37
CA SER A 139 1.82 -11.65 1.55
C SER A 139 1.48 -13.06 2.00
N ILE A 140 0.48 -13.23 2.88
CA ILE A 140 0.05 -14.54 3.37
C ILE A 140 -0.97 -15.25 2.48
N SER A 141 -1.59 -14.53 1.53
CA SER A 141 -2.56 -15.09 0.57
C SER A 141 -1.85 -15.90 -0.53
N ASP A 142 -2.63 -16.60 -1.33
CA ASP A 142 -2.20 -17.25 -2.57
C ASP A 142 -2.23 -16.33 -3.80
N ILE A 143 -2.64 -15.07 -3.64
CA ILE A 143 -2.65 -14.08 -4.71
C ILE A 143 -1.21 -13.79 -5.17
N PRO A 144 -0.91 -13.83 -6.48
CA PRO A 144 0.42 -13.53 -7.01
C PRO A 144 0.74 -12.04 -6.83
N TRP A 145 1.59 -11.75 -5.87
CA TRP A 145 1.99 -10.40 -5.51
C TRP A 145 3.43 -10.40 -4.97
N ALA A 146 4.26 -9.49 -5.47
CA ALA A 146 5.69 -9.44 -5.17
C ALA A 146 5.99 -8.52 -3.96
N GLY A 147 5.36 -8.82 -2.81
CA GLY A 147 5.64 -8.16 -1.54
C GLY A 147 6.64 -8.93 -0.66
N PRO A 148 6.76 -8.56 0.62
CA PRO A 148 6.02 -7.47 1.29
C PRO A 148 6.56 -6.07 1.00
N LEU A 149 5.72 -5.07 1.27
CA LEU A 149 6.11 -3.68 1.38
C LEU A 149 5.79 -3.16 2.79
N ALA A 150 6.48 -2.10 3.22
CA ALA A 150 6.17 -1.43 4.46
C ALA A 150 5.85 0.04 4.22
N ALA A 151 5.12 0.64 5.16
CA ALA A 151 4.79 2.05 5.19
C ALA A 151 5.13 2.65 6.56
N VAL A 152 5.63 3.87 6.56
CA VAL A 152 5.83 4.69 7.75
C VAL A 152 5.50 6.13 7.45
N ARG A 153 5.03 6.85 8.47
CA ARG A 153 4.87 8.30 8.43
C ARG A 153 6.01 8.96 9.21
N VAL A 154 6.59 10.00 8.67
CA VAL A 154 7.64 10.78 9.30
C VAL A 154 7.23 12.23 9.36
N CYS A 155 7.33 12.84 10.53
CA CYS A 155 7.19 14.28 10.70
C CYS A 155 8.44 14.87 11.35
N LYS A 156 8.60 16.20 11.28
CA LYS A 156 9.65 16.91 12.03
C LYS A 156 9.01 17.92 12.96
N LYS A 157 9.32 17.81 14.25
CA LYS A 157 8.86 18.72 15.29
C LYS A 157 10.03 19.05 16.21
N ASP A 158 10.18 20.32 16.56
CA ASP A 158 11.24 20.81 17.45
C ASP A 158 12.67 20.34 17.03
N GLY A 159 12.90 20.31 15.71
CA GLY A 159 14.17 19.90 15.11
C GLY A 159 14.45 18.38 15.10
N GLN A 160 13.50 17.53 15.53
CA GLN A 160 13.66 16.08 15.56
C GLN A 160 12.68 15.37 14.63
N LEU A 161 13.18 14.35 13.92
CA LEU A 161 12.35 13.45 13.14
C LEU A 161 11.60 12.46 14.05
N ILE A 162 10.31 12.32 13.84
CA ILE A 162 9.41 11.45 14.61
C ILE A 162 8.79 10.42 13.67
N LEU A 163 8.90 9.14 14.04
CA LEU A 163 8.30 8.02 13.32
C LEU A 163 6.88 7.78 13.81
N ASN A 164 5.94 7.65 12.86
CA ASN A 164 4.52 7.42 13.12
C ASN A 164 3.97 8.39 14.18
N PRO A 165 4.05 9.71 13.93
CA PRO A 165 3.65 10.72 14.89
C PRO A 165 2.17 10.60 15.24
N THR A 166 1.79 11.05 16.45
CA THR A 166 0.39 11.28 16.79
C THR A 166 -0.14 12.52 16.06
N TYR A 167 -1.48 12.67 15.98
CA TYR A 167 -2.09 13.86 15.38
C TYR A 167 -1.59 15.16 16.02
N GLU A 168 -1.46 15.22 17.36
CA GLU A 168 -0.94 16.38 18.08
C GLU A 168 0.52 16.70 17.68
N GLN A 169 1.33 15.69 17.41
CA GLN A 169 2.71 15.88 16.95
C GLN A 169 2.76 16.40 15.51
N ARG A 170 1.78 16.08 14.69
CA ARG A 170 1.69 16.52 13.28
C ARG A 170 1.23 17.96 13.13
N GLU A 171 0.33 18.46 14.00
CA GLU A 171 -0.28 19.79 13.88
C GLU A 171 0.70 20.95 13.69
N LYS A 172 1.93 20.81 14.23
CA LYS A 172 2.98 21.85 14.17
C LYS A 172 4.24 21.34 13.48
N SER A 173 4.11 20.37 12.63
CA SER A 173 5.24 19.78 11.92
C SER A 173 5.63 20.59 10.69
N GLU A 174 6.90 20.70 10.41
CA GLU A 174 7.44 21.32 9.19
C GLU A 174 7.22 20.43 7.96
N ILE A 175 7.21 19.11 8.17
CA ILE A 175 6.97 18.08 7.15
C ILE A 175 6.05 17.00 7.71
N ASP A 176 5.17 16.47 6.88
CA ASP A 176 4.40 15.26 7.13
C ASP A 176 4.48 14.37 5.90
N ILE A 177 5.29 13.31 5.96
CA ILE A 177 5.61 12.49 4.80
C ILE A 177 5.32 11.03 5.09
N VAL A 178 4.60 10.39 4.19
CA VAL A 178 4.44 8.93 4.13
C VAL A 178 5.45 8.37 3.15
N PHE A 179 6.28 7.45 3.62
CA PHE A 179 7.17 6.64 2.80
C PHE A 179 6.69 5.21 2.75
N THR A 180 6.66 4.63 1.57
CA THR A 180 6.54 3.18 1.42
C THR A 180 7.78 2.62 0.75
N GLY A 181 8.17 1.42 1.17
CA GLY A 181 9.38 0.80 0.64
C GLY A 181 9.23 -0.71 0.47
N ILE A 182 10.06 -1.24 -0.41
CA ILE A 182 10.20 -2.66 -0.72
C ILE A 182 11.65 -3.08 -0.58
N GLN A 183 11.87 -4.37 -0.33
CA GLN A 183 13.23 -4.92 -0.34
C GLN A 183 13.70 -5.11 -1.78
N SER A 184 14.86 -4.57 -2.11
CA SER A 184 15.61 -4.83 -3.33
C SER A 184 16.97 -5.48 -3.02
N ASP A 185 17.72 -5.85 -4.07
CA ASP A 185 19.07 -6.41 -3.93
C ASP A 185 20.06 -5.41 -3.31
N ASN A 186 19.83 -4.13 -3.51
CA ASN A 186 20.70 -3.03 -3.06
C ASN A 186 20.22 -2.34 -1.76
N GLY A 187 19.22 -2.89 -1.06
CA GLY A 187 18.65 -2.28 0.15
C GLY A 187 17.14 -2.07 0.05
N ILE A 188 16.66 -1.02 0.69
CA ILE A 188 15.25 -0.61 0.57
C ILE A 188 15.11 0.33 -0.64
N LEU A 189 14.13 0.05 -1.47
CA LEU A 189 13.72 0.93 -2.55
C LEU A 189 12.41 1.61 -2.15
N ILE A 190 12.43 2.93 -2.07
CA ILE A 190 11.21 3.72 -1.86
C ILE A 190 10.38 3.65 -3.14
N ASN A 191 9.17 3.16 -3.04
CA ASN A 191 8.28 2.99 -4.18
C ASN A 191 7.07 3.94 -4.17
N MET A 192 6.85 4.68 -3.09
CA MET A 192 5.88 5.77 -3.02
C MET A 192 6.26 6.76 -1.92
N ILE A 193 6.10 8.04 -2.23
CA ILE A 193 6.21 9.15 -1.30
C ILE A 193 4.93 9.98 -1.44
N GLU A 194 4.33 10.35 -0.33
CA GLU A 194 3.25 11.32 -0.27
C GLU A 194 3.49 12.24 0.92
N GLY A 195 3.48 13.56 0.72
CA GLY A 195 3.84 14.46 1.81
C GLY A 195 3.33 15.87 1.65
N GLU A 196 3.23 16.55 2.78
CA GLU A 196 2.98 17.97 2.93
C GLU A 196 4.21 18.67 3.50
N PHE A 197 4.52 19.85 2.97
CA PHE A 197 5.75 20.57 3.28
C PHE A 197 5.44 22.06 3.52
N GLN A 198 6.12 22.63 4.52
CA GLN A 198 6.03 24.06 4.84
C GLN A 198 7.25 24.81 4.23
N GLU A 199 7.40 24.75 2.90
CA GLU A 199 8.51 25.43 2.16
C GLU A 199 9.90 25.08 2.71
N VAL A 200 10.13 23.79 3.02
CA VAL A 200 11.40 23.28 3.57
C VAL A 200 12.41 23.02 2.48
N GLU A 201 13.69 22.98 2.85
CA GLU A 201 14.79 22.60 1.97
C GLU A 201 14.73 21.10 1.60
N GLU A 202 15.08 20.73 0.37
CA GLU A 202 15.08 19.35 -0.13
C GLU A 202 15.99 18.42 0.71
N SER A 203 17.05 18.97 1.31
CA SER A 203 17.94 18.24 2.20
C SER A 203 17.22 17.60 3.38
N LEU A 204 16.15 18.23 3.89
CA LEU A 204 15.33 17.68 4.96
C LEU A 204 14.50 16.47 4.49
N VAL A 205 14.05 16.49 3.24
CA VAL A 205 13.30 15.35 2.67
C VAL A 205 14.22 14.13 2.53
N ILE A 206 15.46 14.34 2.11
CA ILE A 206 16.49 13.29 2.02
C ILE A 206 16.83 12.74 3.42
N GLU A 207 16.94 13.61 4.42
CA GLU A 207 17.15 13.20 5.81
C GLU A 207 15.99 12.34 6.34
N ALA A 208 14.75 12.75 6.05
CA ALA A 208 13.54 12.02 6.43
C ALA A 208 13.44 10.65 5.72
N GLU A 209 13.85 10.57 4.46
CA GLU A 209 13.92 9.30 3.70
C GLU A 209 14.92 8.34 4.33
N ALA A 210 16.15 8.80 4.61
CA ALA A 210 17.17 7.99 5.24
C ALA A 210 16.75 7.50 6.64
N PHE A 211 16.03 8.34 7.39
CA PHE A 211 15.45 7.96 8.67
C PHE A 211 14.36 6.89 8.49
N ALA A 212 13.49 7.02 7.49
CA ALA A 212 12.41 6.06 7.20
C ALA A 212 12.95 4.69 6.76
N GLU A 213 14.05 4.65 5.98
CA GLU A 213 14.61 3.43 5.39
C GLU A 213 14.91 2.34 6.45
N ALA A 214 15.54 2.73 7.55
CA ALA A 214 15.89 1.80 8.63
C ALA A 214 14.64 1.11 9.20
N HIS A 215 13.57 1.88 9.41
CA HIS A 215 12.32 1.38 9.98
C HIS A 215 11.51 0.57 8.96
N LEU A 216 11.50 0.96 7.69
CA LEU A 216 10.88 0.19 6.61
C LEU A 216 11.50 -1.20 6.50
N LYS A 217 12.83 -1.30 6.58
CA LYS A 217 13.55 -2.58 6.56
C LYS A 217 13.11 -3.51 7.69
N GLU A 218 12.99 -2.97 8.90
CA GLU A 218 12.53 -3.76 10.05
C GLU A 218 11.09 -4.26 9.90
N LEU A 219 10.20 -3.40 9.38
CA LEU A 219 8.79 -3.75 9.16
C LEU A 219 8.62 -4.76 8.02
N ILE A 220 9.43 -4.68 6.97
CA ILE A 220 9.46 -5.68 5.89
C ILE A 220 9.92 -7.04 6.45
N ASN A 221 10.96 -7.07 7.26
CA ASN A 221 11.44 -8.32 7.87
C ASN A 221 10.37 -8.94 8.78
N PHE A 222 9.69 -8.15 9.58
CA PHE A 222 8.56 -8.60 10.40
C PHE A 222 7.47 -9.27 9.56
N GLN A 223 7.10 -8.68 8.42
CA GLN A 223 6.11 -9.24 7.51
C GLN A 223 6.58 -10.53 6.82
N LYS A 224 7.88 -10.61 6.46
CA LYS A 224 8.49 -11.84 5.91
C LYS A 224 8.41 -13.00 6.89
N GLU A 225 8.64 -12.74 8.17
CA GLU A 225 8.52 -13.75 9.22
C GLU A 225 7.09 -14.26 9.36
N ILE A 226 6.09 -13.36 9.30
CA ILE A 226 4.66 -13.72 9.30
C ILE A 226 4.36 -14.61 8.08
N ALA A 227 4.72 -14.15 6.88
CA ALA A 227 4.45 -14.88 5.64
C ALA A 227 5.11 -16.27 5.63
N LYS A 228 6.31 -16.41 6.18
CA LYS A 228 7.01 -17.70 6.30
C LYS A 228 6.26 -18.70 7.20
N GLN A 229 5.59 -18.21 8.26
CA GLN A 229 4.92 -19.10 9.23
C GLN A 229 3.50 -19.48 8.83
N VAL A 230 2.74 -18.54 8.25
CA VAL A 230 1.30 -18.70 8.00
C VAL A 230 0.89 -18.48 6.55
N GLY A 231 1.83 -18.11 5.67
CA GLY A 231 1.56 -17.85 4.26
C GLY A 231 1.19 -19.10 3.46
N LYS A 232 0.47 -18.86 2.37
CA LYS A 232 0.13 -19.85 1.34
C LYS A 232 1.12 -19.74 0.16
N GLU A 233 1.26 -20.81 -0.62
CA GLU A 233 1.97 -20.75 -1.89
C GLU A 233 1.22 -19.85 -2.87
N LYS A 234 1.98 -19.08 -3.66
CA LYS A 234 1.40 -18.16 -4.64
C LYS A 234 0.92 -18.93 -5.86
N ILE A 235 -0.26 -18.56 -6.36
CA ILE A 235 -0.77 -19.06 -7.63
C ILE A 235 0.16 -18.58 -8.74
N ILE A 236 0.61 -19.52 -9.59
CA ILE A 236 1.39 -19.21 -10.78
C ILE A 236 0.41 -18.83 -11.88
N ILE A 237 0.47 -17.58 -12.32
CA ILE A 237 -0.27 -17.11 -13.50
C ILE A 237 0.68 -17.15 -14.68
N GLN A 238 0.29 -17.89 -15.72
CA GLN A 238 0.99 -17.80 -16.99
C GLN A 238 0.68 -16.42 -17.58
N PRO A 239 1.69 -15.59 -17.87
CA PRO A 239 1.45 -14.36 -18.61
C PRO A 239 0.74 -14.70 -19.91
N SER A 240 -0.17 -13.84 -20.37
CA SER A 240 -0.69 -13.96 -21.74
C SER A 240 0.52 -14.01 -22.65
N LEU A 241 0.55 -14.98 -23.55
CA LEU A 241 1.64 -15.16 -24.49
C LEU A 241 1.75 -13.86 -25.31
N GLU A 242 2.65 -12.97 -24.88
CA GLU A 242 3.18 -11.99 -25.80
C GLU A 242 3.88 -12.81 -26.87
N ASP A 243 3.46 -12.66 -28.11
CA ASP A 243 4.13 -13.34 -29.24
C ASP A 243 5.55 -12.77 -29.36
N PRO A 244 6.59 -13.54 -28.99
CA PRO A 244 7.97 -13.03 -28.97
C PRO A 244 8.44 -12.58 -30.36
N GLU A 245 7.79 -13.09 -31.42
CA GLU A 245 8.09 -12.72 -32.81
C GLU A 245 7.55 -11.33 -33.11
N THR A 246 6.31 -11.06 -32.77
CA THR A 246 5.69 -9.73 -32.88
C THR A 246 6.44 -8.69 -32.03
N GLU A 247 6.81 -9.01 -30.79
CA GLU A 247 7.60 -8.11 -29.94
C GLU A 247 8.95 -7.75 -30.58
N ARG A 248 9.63 -8.75 -31.17
CA ARG A 248 10.90 -8.57 -31.84
C ARG A 248 10.77 -7.72 -33.12
N GLU A 249 9.70 -7.92 -33.90
CA GLU A 249 9.39 -7.12 -35.07
C GLU A 249 9.13 -5.66 -34.71
N ILE A 250 8.32 -5.40 -33.67
CA ILE A 250 8.05 -4.06 -33.16
C ILE A 250 9.34 -3.38 -32.70
N LYS A 251 10.18 -4.08 -31.91
CA LYS A 251 11.46 -3.54 -31.45
C LYS A 251 12.41 -3.19 -32.61
N ASN A 252 12.45 -4.04 -33.62
CA ASN A 252 13.26 -3.79 -34.82
C ASN A 252 12.73 -2.61 -35.62
N PHE A 253 11.41 -2.48 -35.76
CA PHE A 253 10.77 -1.37 -36.45
C PHE A 253 11.01 -0.05 -35.73
N LEU A 254 10.84 0.00 -34.42
CA LEU A 254 11.04 1.20 -33.62
C LEU A 254 12.53 1.61 -33.55
N GLY A 255 13.45 0.65 -33.46
CA GLY A 255 14.89 0.90 -33.38
C GLY A 255 15.24 1.95 -32.34
N LYS A 256 15.96 3.00 -32.76
CA LYS A 256 16.30 4.16 -31.93
C LYS A 256 15.29 5.31 -32.01
N SER A 257 14.24 5.19 -32.83
CA SER A 257 13.28 6.29 -33.05
C SER A 257 12.50 6.59 -31.79
N LEU A 258 12.07 5.56 -31.06
CA LEU A 258 11.36 5.71 -29.78
C LEU A 258 12.24 6.38 -28.72
N GLU A 259 13.49 5.96 -28.59
CA GLU A 259 14.45 6.58 -27.67
C GLU A 259 14.62 8.07 -27.96
N ASN A 260 14.85 8.42 -29.25
CA ASN A 260 15.00 9.80 -29.69
C ASN A 260 13.74 10.64 -29.50
N ALA A 261 12.55 10.04 -29.57
CA ALA A 261 11.29 10.70 -29.31
C ALA A 261 11.07 10.98 -27.80
N ILE A 262 11.33 10.00 -26.94
CA ILE A 262 11.08 10.08 -25.49
C ILE A 262 12.06 11.03 -24.79
N TYR A 263 13.34 11.04 -25.18
CA TYR A 263 14.37 11.85 -24.51
C TYR A 263 14.47 13.29 -25.04
N ARG A 264 13.36 13.89 -25.47
CA ARG A 264 13.29 15.31 -25.79
C ARG A 264 13.07 16.15 -24.53
N LYS A 265 13.72 17.31 -24.48
CA LYS A 265 13.65 18.22 -23.32
C LYS A 265 12.28 18.88 -23.20
N ASP A 266 11.71 19.32 -24.31
CA ASP A 266 10.41 19.98 -24.33
C ASP A 266 9.28 18.94 -24.35
N LYS A 267 8.23 19.20 -23.55
CA LYS A 267 7.08 18.30 -23.42
C LYS A 267 6.24 18.21 -24.69
N SER A 268 6.00 19.36 -25.36
CA SER A 268 5.17 19.40 -26.57
C SER A 268 5.87 18.68 -27.73
N GLU A 269 7.19 18.95 -27.94
CA GLU A 269 7.98 18.27 -28.93
C GLU A 269 8.08 16.76 -28.70
N ARG A 270 8.13 16.35 -27.41
CA ARG A 270 8.12 14.93 -27.05
C ARG A 270 6.80 14.26 -27.39
N MET A 271 5.67 14.90 -27.06
CA MET A 271 4.33 14.37 -27.38
C MET A 271 4.15 14.22 -28.88
N GLU A 272 4.46 15.25 -29.68
CA GLU A 272 4.37 15.22 -31.14
C GLU A 272 5.28 14.17 -31.79
N ALA A 273 6.38 13.83 -31.14
CA ALA A 273 7.33 12.86 -31.69
C ALA A 273 6.97 11.40 -31.35
N VAL A 274 6.14 11.18 -30.34
CA VAL A 274 5.68 9.85 -29.93
C VAL A 274 4.40 9.47 -30.67
N ASP A 275 3.55 10.45 -31.04
CA ASP A 275 2.35 10.26 -31.88
C ASP A 275 2.73 10.02 -33.35
#